data_e575f0553ce352cf8fa5ab0876060bbf
#
_entry.id   e575f0553ce352cf8fa5ab0876060bbf
#
_cell.length_a   1.000
_cell.length_b   1.000
_cell.length_c   1.000
_cell.angle_alpha   90.00
_cell.angle_beta   90.00
_cell.angle_gamma   90.00
#
_symmetry.space_group_name_H-M   'P 1'
#
loop_
_entity.id
_entity.type
_entity.pdbx_description
1 polymer ?
#
loop_
_entity_poly.entity_id
_entity_poly.type
_entity_poly.pdbx_seq_one_letter_code
_entity_poly.pdbx_strand_id
1 'polypeptide(L)'
;MEVKIEQVNRKFISNSNYVFRKILNSEDCLGIIKNFIEAILDIKIKEIELNPYLKQKENYLPREENFGIADVRIHTYENEEMNVGIQFIDGIYVQTKMLMYYSQIHLNQLEYGDNREFAKTITINLLDFNYFSSKGCKKTIRIKTNEGDVRLEEIEMISIELPKFRCYDNDDLTEIEQWLQYLKGCDENTLEKIKSQNKYIKKLDTLAEKYWLEEKME
;
A
#
# COMPACT_ATOMS: atom_id res chain seq x y z
N MET A 1 14.53 -9.45 26.47
CA MET A 1 13.67 -8.29 26.12
C MET A 1 13.42 -8.19 24.62
N GLU A 2 14.34 -8.64 23.75
CA GLU A 2 14.21 -8.70 22.28
C GLU A 2 13.10 -9.63 21.77
N VAL A 3 12.82 -10.73 22.46
CA VAL A 3 11.81 -11.71 22.02
C VAL A 3 10.37 -11.15 22.04
N LYS A 4 10.05 -10.16 22.89
CA LYS A 4 8.72 -9.54 22.94
C LYS A 4 8.47 -8.58 21.79
N ILE A 5 9.51 -7.86 21.33
CA ILE A 5 9.42 -6.85 20.25
C ILE A 5 9.22 -7.57 18.90
N GLU A 6 9.97 -8.63 18.62
CA GLU A 6 9.75 -9.44 17.41
C GLU A 6 8.36 -10.05 17.31
N GLN A 7 7.76 -10.45 18.43
CA GLN A 7 6.41 -11.05 18.42
C GLN A 7 5.29 -10.03 18.17
N VAL A 8 5.41 -8.80 18.67
CA VAL A 8 4.42 -7.74 18.42
C VAL A 8 4.47 -7.33 16.95
N ASN A 9 5.66 -7.15 16.38
CA ASN A 9 5.83 -6.70 15.00
C ASN A 9 5.46 -7.74 13.95
N ARG A 10 5.76 -9.05 14.17
CA ARG A 10 5.29 -10.12 13.28
C ARG A 10 3.78 -10.30 13.31
N LYS A 11 3.12 -10.04 14.43
CA LYS A 11 1.65 -10.02 14.48
C LYS A 11 1.06 -8.88 13.64
N PHE A 12 1.70 -7.72 13.62
CA PHE A 12 1.22 -6.57 12.85
C PHE A 12 1.15 -6.87 11.36
N ILE A 13 2.15 -7.54 10.78
CA ILE A 13 2.21 -7.88 9.36
C ILE A 13 1.38 -9.13 9.01
N SER A 14 1.42 -10.19 9.82
CA SER A 14 0.81 -11.48 9.47
C SER A 14 -0.72 -11.52 9.54
N ASN A 15 -1.35 -10.69 10.40
CA ASN A 15 -2.81 -10.57 10.49
C ASN A 15 -3.34 -9.24 9.91
N SER A 16 -2.45 -8.42 9.36
CA SER A 16 -2.76 -7.02 9.07
C SER A 16 -3.56 -6.80 7.80
N ASN A 17 -3.57 -7.73 6.84
CA ASN A 17 -4.36 -7.54 5.62
C ASN A 17 -5.83 -7.24 5.90
N TYR A 18 -6.45 -7.93 6.85
CA TYR A 18 -7.85 -7.72 7.21
C TYR A 18 -8.05 -6.40 7.95
N VAL A 19 -7.23 -6.14 8.98
CA VAL A 19 -7.31 -4.91 9.79
C VAL A 19 -7.01 -3.68 8.94
N PHE A 20 -5.93 -3.70 8.15
CA PHE A 20 -5.60 -2.60 7.25
C PHE A 20 -6.70 -2.37 6.21
N ARG A 21 -7.28 -3.42 5.65
CA ARG A 21 -8.41 -3.30 4.72
C ARG A 21 -9.62 -2.64 5.38
N LYS A 22 -10.00 -3.06 6.58
CA LYS A 22 -11.10 -2.44 7.33
C LYS A 22 -10.85 -0.96 7.59
N ILE A 23 -9.63 -0.60 8.00
CA ILE A 23 -9.26 0.78 8.30
C ILE A 23 -9.21 1.61 7.02
N LEU A 24 -8.48 1.15 6.00
CA LEU A 24 -8.14 1.96 4.84
C LEU A 24 -9.28 2.06 3.82
N ASN A 25 -10.28 1.18 3.84
CA ASN A 25 -11.49 1.31 3.00
C ASN A 25 -12.58 2.20 3.61
N SER A 26 -12.23 3.02 4.58
CA SER A 26 -13.11 4.03 5.17
C SER A 26 -12.78 5.41 4.63
N GLU A 27 -13.82 6.20 4.29
CA GLU A 27 -13.66 7.59 3.85
C GLU A 27 -12.91 8.44 4.89
N ASP A 28 -13.11 8.18 6.19
CA ASP A 28 -12.41 8.84 7.29
C ASP A 28 -10.89 8.59 7.28
N CYS A 29 -10.43 7.58 6.54
CA CYS A 29 -9.03 7.19 6.47
C CYS A 29 -8.33 7.58 5.16
N LEU A 30 -9.03 8.24 4.23
CA LEU A 30 -8.44 8.73 2.96
C LEU A 30 -7.19 9.58 3.17
N GLY A 31 -7.14 10.40 4.23
CA GLY A 31 -5.95 11.17 4.55
C GLY A 31 -4.72 10.32 4.89
N ILE A 32 -4.91 9.13 5.47
CA ILE A 32 -3.84 8.16 5.76
C ILE A 32 -3.30 7.61 4.44
N ILE A 33 -4.19 7.15 3.55
CA ILE A 33 -3.83 6.60 2.25
C ILE A 33 -3.14 7.65 1.40
N LYS A 34 -3.68 8.88 1.38
CA LYS A 34 -3.08 10.02 0.67
C LYS A 34 -1.64 10.24 1.09
N ASN A 35 -1.37 10.39 2.39
CA ASN A 35 -0.03 10.62 2.90
C ASN A 35 0.93 9.46 2.57
N PHE A 36 0.45 8.21 2.67
CA PHE A 36 1.23 7.04 2.28
C PHE A 36 1.58 7.05 0.79
N ILE A 37 0.61 7.30 -0.10
CA ILE A 37 0.84 7.35 -1.55
C ILE A 37 1.78 8.51 -1.91
N GLU A 38 1.58 9.70 -1.35
CA GLU A 38 2.45 10.85 -1.57
C GLU A 38 3.90 10.53 -1.20
N ALA A 39 4.12 9.87 -0.06
CA ALA A 39 5.46 9.45 0.37
C ALA A 39 6.08 8.40 -0.55
N ILE A 40 5.30 7.42 -1.03
CA ILE A 40 5.81 6.34 -1.90
C ILE A 40 6.05 6.81 -3.32
N LEU A 41 5.16 7.62 -3.90
CA LEU A 41 5.24 8.07 -5.29
C LEU A 41 6.05 9.35 -5.47
N ASP A 42 6.35 10.08 -4.38
CA ASP A 42 6.98 11.40 -4.39
C ASP A 42 6.19 12.41 -5.23
N ILE A 43 4.85 12.44 -5.04
CA ILE A 43 3.92 13.35 -5.73
C ILE A 43 3.10 14.11 -4.71
N LYS A 44 2.38 15.15 -5.17
CA LYS A 44 1.38 15.85 -4.37
C LYS A 44 -0.02 15.59 -4.93
N ILE A 45 -0.88 15.04 -4.09
CA ILE A 45 -2.26 14.69 -4.42
C ILE A 45 -3.16 15.85 -4.06
N LYS A 46 -3.94 16.34 -5.02
CA LYS A 46 -4.97 17.36 -4.81
C LYS A 46 -6.22 16.75 -4.21
N GLU A 47 -6.75 15.73 -4.87
CA GLU A 47 -7.98 15.04 -4.49
C GLU A 47 -7.76 13.53 -4.47
N ILE A 48 -8.45 12.84 -3.56
CA ILE A 48 -8.42 11.39 -3.41
C ILE A 48 -9.82 10.88 -3.06
N GLU A 49 -10.24 9.81 -3.69
CA GLU A 49 -11.50 9.11 -3.40
C GLU A 49 -11.28 7.60 -3.38
N LEU A 50 -12.11 6.88 -2.62
CA LEU A 50 -12.16 5.42 -2.71
C LEU A 50 -12.70 5.03 -4.07
N ASN A 51 -12.10 4.02 -4.70
CA ASN A 51 -12.59 3.52 -5.96
C ASN A 51 -14.03 3.00 -5.78
N PRO A 52 -15.03 3.59 -6.47
CA PRO A 52 -16.44 3.24 -6.29
C PRO A 52 -16.74 1.77 -6.62
N TYR A 53 -15.88 1.12 -7.38
CA TYR A 53 -16.05 -0.29 -7.81
C TYR A 53 -15.77 -1.30 -6.71
N LEU A 54 -15.08 -0.94 -5.64
CA LEU A 54 -14.86 -1.83 -4.49
C LEU A 54 -16.18 -2.21 -3.81
N LYS A 55 -17.12 -1.27 -3.73
CA LYS A 55 -18.42 -1.49 -3.07
C LYS A 55 -19.32 -2.52 -3.80
N GLN A 56 -19.11 -2.74 -5.10
CA GLN A 56 -19.92 -3.67 -5.89
C GLN A 56 -19.38 -5.12 -5.87
N LYS A 57 -18.11 -5.32 -5.55
CA LYS A 57 -17.43 -6.62 -5.65
C LYS A 57 -17.51 -7.52 -4.41
N GLU A 58 -18.02 -7.04 -3.29
CA GLU A 58 -18.25 -7.91 -2.11
C GLU A 58 -19.11 -9.15 -2.42
N ASN A 59 -19.86 -9.12 -3.54
CA ASN A 59 -20.76 -10.19 -3.95
C ASN A 59 -20.19 -11.19 -4.97
N TYR A 60 -19.03 -10.92 -5.60
CA TYR A 60 -18.54 -11.70 -6.74
C TYR A 60 -17.22 -12.44 -6.54
N LEU A 61 -16.43 -12.11 -5.51
CA LEU A 61 -15.18 -12.81 -5.21
C LEU A 61 -15.30 -13.56 -3.89
N PRO A 62 -14.74 -14.78 -3.80
CA PRO A 62 -14.62 -15.47 -2.54
C PRO A 62 -13.93 -14.55 -1.51
N ARG A 63 -14.45 -14.49 -0.28
CA ARG A 63 -13.95 -13.61 0.79
C ARG A 63 -12.44 -13.73 1.08
N GLU A 64 -11.84 -14.84 0.68
CA GLU A 64 -10.42 -15.15 0.88
C GLU A 64 -9.50 -14.61 -0.24
N GLU A 65 -10.03 -14.18 -1.38
CA GLU A 65 -9.25 -13.75 -2.57
C GLU A 65 -9.27 -12.24 -2.83
N ASN A 66 -9.65 -11.44 -1.86
CA ASN A 66 -9.53 -10.00 -1.97
C ASN A 66 -8.06 -9.57 -1.92
N PHE A 67 -7.45 -9.30 -3.08
CA PHE A 67 -6.02 -9.04 -3.22
C PHE A 67 -5.56 -7.69 -2.68
N GLY A 68 -6.44 -6.68 -2.56
CA GLY A 68 -6.08 -5.31 -2.19
C GLY A 68 -6.37 -4.93 -0.75
N ILE A 69 -5.57 -4.00 -0.22
CA ILE A 69 -5.81 -3.34 1.06
C ILE A 69 -6.61 -2.05 0.82
N ALA A 70 -6.24 -1.29 -0.19
CA ALA A 70 -6.90 -0.06 -0.59
C ALA A 70 -6.84 0.08 -2.12
N ASP A 71 -7.88 0.66 -2.68
CA ASP A 71 -7.98 1.01 -4.09
C ASP A 71 -8.62 2.39 -4.18
N VAL A 72 -7.88 3.35 -4.71
CA VAL A 72 -8.25 4.76 -4.74
C VAL A 72 -8.03 5.37 -6.12
N ARG A 73 -8.85 6.38 -6.44
CA ARG A 73 -8.62 7.32 -7.53
C ARG A 73 -8.03 8.59 -6.96
N ILE A 74 -7.00 9.10 -7.61
CA ILE A 74 -6.32 10.33 -7.21
C ILE A 74 -6.24 11.32 -8.37
N HIS A 75 -6.31 12.61 -8.04
CA HIS A 75 -5.99 13.71 -8.95
C HIS A 75 -4.82 14.49 -8.37
N THR A 76 -3.79 14.72 -9.18
CA THR A 76 -2.61 15.48 -8.78
C THR A 76 -2.81 16.99 -9.02
N TYR A 77 -1.90 17.80 -8.50
CA TYR A 77 -1.89 19.24 -8.79
C TYR A 77 -1.47 19.54 -10.24
N GLU A 78 -0.84 18.60 -10.93
CA GLU A 78 -0.48 18.63 -12.35
C GLU A 78 -1.64 18.22 -13.27
N ASN A 79 -2.84 18.00 -12.71
CA ASN A 79 -4.05 17.52 -13.39
C ASN A 79 -3.92 16.11 -13.99
N GLU A 80 -3.08 15.27 -13.43
CA GLU A 80 -3.03 13.86 -13.79
C GLU A 80 -4.05 13.08 -12.95
N GLU A 81 -4.78 12.16 -13.60
CA GLU A 81 -5.67 11.20 -12.94
C GLU A 81 -5.00 9.83 -12.90
N MET A 82 -5.04 9.17 -11.74
CA MET A 82 -4.46 7.85 -11.57
C MET A 82 -5.35 6.97 -10.69
N ASN A 83 -5.37 5.67 -10.99
CA ASN A 83 -5.89 4.66 -10.09
C ASN A 83 -4.72 4.01 -9.35
N VAL A 84 -4.78 4.00 -8.02
CA VAL A 84 -3.70 3.48 -7.18
C VAL A 84 -4.24 2.39 -6.27
N GLY A 85 -3.71 1.18 -6.43
CA GLY A 85 -4.02 0.05 -5.58
C GLY A 85 -2.87 -0.31 -4.65
N ILE A 86 -3.18 -0.69 -3.41
CA ILE A 86 -2.21 -1.11 -2.41
C ILE A 86 -2.53 -2.55 -2.01
N GLN A 87 -1.53 -3.44 -2.00
CA GLN A 87 -1.67 -4.81 -1.51
C GLN A 87 -0.45 -5.26 -0.71
N PHE A 88 -0.69 -6.18 0.25
CA PHE A 88 0.38 -7.03 0.79
C PHE A 88 0.41 -8.35 0.01
N ILE A 89 1.61 -8.82 -0.29
CA ILE A 89 1.80 -10.09 -0.99
C ILE A 89 2.57 -11.03 -0.07
N ASP A 90 2.02 -12.21 0.16
CA ASP A 90 2.75 -13.34 0.74
C ASP A 90 3.72 -13.95 -0.29
N GLY A 91 4.65 -14.81 0.15
CA GLY A 91 5.71 -15.37 -0.69
C GLY A 91 5.26 -16.33 -1.80
N ILE A 92 3.94 -16.54 -2.01
CA ILE A 92 3.43 -17.51 -2.98
C ILE A 92 2.83 -16.76 -4.18
N TYR A 93 3.21 -17.19 -5.41
CA TYR A 93 2.69 -16.67 -6.67
C TYR A 93 2.82 -15.13 -6.83
N VAL A 94 3.94 -14.56 -6.38
CA VAL A 94 4.18 -13.11 -6.30
C VAL A 94 3.88 -12.39 -7.62
N GLN A 95 4.45 -12.87 -8.73
CA GLN A 95 4.26 -12.24 -10.05
C GLN A 95 2.80 -12.30 -10.49
N THR A 96 2.17 -13.46 -10.29
CA THR A 96 0.76 -13.66 -10.64
C THR A 96 -0.13 -12.72 -9.84
N LYS A 97 0.09 -12.61 -8.52
CA LYS A 97 -0.68 -11.71 -7.65
C LYS A 97 -0.51 -10.25 -8.04
N MET A 98 0.71 -9.81 -8.33
CA MET A 98 0.97 -8.46 -8.81
C MET A 98 0.21 -8.15 -10.09
N LEU A 99 0.30 -9.05 -11.09
CA LEU A 99 -0.34 -8.87 -12.39
C LEU A 99 -1.87 -8.95 -12.29
N MET A 100 -2.39 -9.90 -11.55
CA MET A 100 -3.86 -10.05 -11.36
C MET A 100 -4.46 -8.80 -10.70
N TYR A 101 -3.83 -8.32 -9.63
CA TYR A 101 -4.32 -7.13 -8.93
C TYR A 101 -4.25 -5.88 -9.80
N TYR A 102 -3.13 -5.68 -10.51
CA TYR A 102 -2.99 -4.62 -11.49
C TYR A 102 -4.11 -4.68 -12.54
N SER A 103 -4.29 -5.85 -13.17
CA SER A 103 -5.30 -6.04 -14.21
C SER A 103 -6.71 -5.76 -13.69
N GLN A 104 -7.02 -6.15 -12.46
CA GLN A 104 -8.31 -5.91 -11.84
C GLN A 104 -8.58 -4.40 -11.69
N ILE A 105 -7.62 -3.63 -11.18
CA ILE A 105 -7.78 -2.17 -11.02
C ILE A 105 -7.90 -1.50 -12.39
N HIS A 106 -7.08 -1.91 -13.34
CA HIS A 106 -7.09 -1.34 -14.68
C HIS A 106 -8.41 -1.61 -15.42
N LEU A 107 -8.90 -2.85 -15.37
CA LEU A 107 -10.17 -3.25 -15.99
C LEU A 107 -11.40 -2.63 -15.35
N ASN A 108 -11.35 -2.25 -14.08
CA ASN A 108 -12.46 -1.57 -13.42
C ASN A 108 -12.83 -0.24 -14.11
N GLN A 109 -11.92 0.35 -14.86
CA GLN A 109 -12.18 1.56 -15.66
C GLN A 109 -13.11 1.33 -16.84
N LEU A 110 -13.25 0.07 -17.32
CA LEU A 110 -14.11 -0.28 -18.46
C LEU A 110 -15.61 -0.37 -18.11
N GLU A 111 -15.96 -0.62 -16.84
CA GLU A 111 -17.34 -0.95 -16.45
C GLU A 111 -18.33 0.22 -16.59
N TYR A 112 -17.87 1.41 -16.95
CA TYR A 112 -18.69 2.63 -16.94
C TYR A 112 -19.09 3.18 -18.30
N GLY A 113 -18.79 2.51 -19.40
CA GLY A 113 -19.26 2.91 -20.72
C GLY A 113 -18.88 4.31 -21.17
N ASP A 114 -17.94 4.95 -20.46
CA ASP A 114 -17.43 6.26 -20.77
C ASP A 114 -16.30 6.14 -21.79
N ASN A 115 -16.40 6.89 -22.87
CA ASN A 115 -15.32 7.06 -23.88
C ASN A 115 -14.14 7.86 -23.31
N ARG A 116 -13.85 7.78 -22.00
CA ARG A 116 -12.72 8.45 -21.39
C ARG A 116 -11.43 7.69 -21.71
N GLU A 117 -10.37 8.43 -21.86
CA GLU A 117 -9.03 7.85 -21.89
C GLU A 117 -8.78 7.11 -20.56
N PHE A 118 -8.13 5.95 -20.62
CA PHE A 118 -7.76 5.21 -19.42
C PHE A 118 -6.78 6.02 -18.58
N ALA A 119 -7.11 6.22 -17.33
CA ALA A 119 -6.19 6.81 -16.38
C ALA A 119 -5.04 5.86 -16.07
N LYS A 120 -3.87 6.41 -15.78
CA LYS A 120 -2.70 5.64 -15.35
C LYS A 120 -3.07 4.76 -14.15
N THR A 121 -2.65 3.50 -14.19
CA THR A 121 -2.83 2.56 -13.08
C THR A 121 -1.49 2.27 -12.42
N ILE A 122 -1.44 2.44 -11.10
CA ILE A 122 -0.26 2.14 -10.28
C ILE A 122 -0.65 1.13 -9.21
N THR A 123 0.15 0.08 -9.01
CA THR A 123 0.01 -0.79 -7.84
C THR A 123 1.22 -0.68 -6.93
N ILE A 124 0.98 -0.56 -5.63
CA ILE A 124 1.99 -0.59 -4.57
C ILE A 124 1.91 -1.94 -3.89
N ASN A 125 2.94 -2.76 -4.08
CA ASN A 125 3.03 -4.12 -3.61
C ASN A 125 4.01 -4.18 -2.43
N LEU A 126 3.51 -4.46 -1.24
CA LEU A 126 4.28 -4.58 -0.02
C LEU A 126 4.66 -6.05 0.22
N LEU A 127 5.94 -6.32 0.37
CA LEU A 127 6.52 -7.64 0.53
C LEU A 127 7.25 -7.70 1.88
N ASP A 128 6.95 -8.69 2.71
CA ASP A 128 7.65 -8.96 3.97
C ASP A 128 8.84 -9.94 3.82
N PHE A 129 9.22 -10.22 2.58
CA PHE A 129 10.30 -11.13 2.20
C PHE A 129 11.15 -10.54 1.07
N ASN A 130 12.37 -11.11 0.87
CA ASN A 130 13.26 -10.75 -0.23
C ASN A 130 12.87 -11.51 -1.49
N TYR A 131 12.50 -10.80 -2.54
CA TYR A 131 12.09 -11.36 -3.82
C TYR A 131 13.09 -11.05 -4.95
N PHE A 132 13.45 -9.78 -5.13
CA PHE A 132 14.41 -9.35 -6.17
C PHE A 132 15.85 -9.53 -5.68
N SER A 133 16.77 -9.83 -6.61
CA SER A 133 18.20 -9.97 -6.30
C SER A 133 18.91 -8.65 -5.96
N SER A 134 18.40 -7.52 -6.45
CA SER A 134 18.99 -6.19 -6.22
C SER A 134 18.77 -5.69 -4.78
N LYS A 135 19.69 -4.86 -4.28
CA LYS A 135 19.76 -4.47 -2.87
C LYS A 135 18.71 -3.43 -2.43
N GLY A 136 18.23 -2.55 -3.31
CA GLY A 136 17.29 -1.50 -2.92
C GLY A 136 15.94 -2.07 -2.48
N CYS A 137 15.27 -1.47 -1.52
CA CYS A 137 13.97 -1.94 -1.02
C CYS A 137 12.80 -1.60 -1.96
N LYS A 138 12.84 -0.48 -2.67
CA LYS A 138 11.82 -0.04 -3.64
C LYS A 138 12.24 -0.37 -5.05
N LYS A 139 11.33 -0.96 -5.84
CA LYS A 139 11.49 -1.28 -7.26
C LYS A 139 10.30 -0.76 -8.03
N THR A 140 10.56 -0.16 -9.18
CA THR A 140 9.53 0.18 -10.16
C THR A 140 9.61 -0.79 -11.33
N ILE A 141 8.51 -1.48 -11.62
CA ILE A 141 8.36 -2.44 -12.69
C ILE A 141 7.55 -1.77 -13.79
N ARG A 142 8.10 -1.76 -15.02
CA ARG A 142 7.46 -1.20 -16.21
C ARG A 142 7.59 -2.18 -17.37
N ILE A 143 6.63 -2.15 -18.29
CA ILE A 143 6.65 -2.98 -19.49
C ILE A 143 7.49 -2.26 -20.56
N LYS A 144 8.47 -2.98 -21.13
CA LYS A 144 9.36 -2.49 -22.18
C LYS A 144 9.45 -3.50 -23.33
N THR A 145 9.78 -3.00 -24.52
CA THR A 145 10.17 -3.85 -25.63
C THR A 145 11.55 -4.47 -25.39
N ASN A 146 11.94 -5.45 -26.22
CA ASN A 146 13.29 -6.04 -26.17
C ASN A 146 14.39 -5.00 -26.40
N GLU A 147 14.10 -3.97 -27.18
CA GLU A 147 15.01 -2.85 -27.49
C GLU A 147 15.08 -1.82 -26.34
N GLY A 148 14.26 -1.99 -25.31
CA GLY A 148 14.25 -1.13 -24.11
C GLY A 148 13.29 0.04 -24.19
N ASP A 149 12.53 0.20 -25.28
CA ASP A 149 11.50 1.23 -25.39
C ASP A 149 10.36 0.98 -24.41
N VAL A 150 9.94 2.00 -23.70
CA VAL A 150 8.71 1.95 -22.91
C VAL A 150 7.53 2.16 -23.85
N ARG A 151 6.64 1.19 -23.92
CA ARG A 151 5.45 1.25 -24.82
C ARG A 151 4.13 1.36 -24.06
N LEU A 152 4.14 1.05 -22.76
CA LEU A 152 2.97 1.10 -21.91
C LEU A 152 3.31 1.89 -20.65
N GLU A 153 3.40 3.21 -20.75
CA GLU A 153 3.73 4.12 -19.66
C GLU A 153 2.63 4.16 -18.59
N GLU A 154 1.42 3.79 -18.97
CA GLU A 154 0.25 3.69 -18.09
C GLU A 154 0.35 2.55 -17.09
N ILE A 155 1.25 1.57 -17.32
CA ILE A 155 1.44 0.41 -16.46
C ILE A 155 2.65 0.60 -15.56
N GLU A 156 2.40 0.78 -14.28
CA GLU A 156 3.46 0.88 -13.28
C GLU A 156 3.13 0.06 -12.04
N MET A 157 4.04 -0.84 -11.67
CA MET A 157 3.93 -1.60 -10.43
C MET A 157 5.14 -1.27 -9.54
N ILE A 158 4.87 -0.81 -8.32
CA ILE A 158 5.89 -0.54 -7.33
C ILE A 158 5.94 -1.71 -6.37
N SER A 159 7.10 -2.30 -6.18
CA SER A 159 7.36 -3.32 -5.18
C SER A 159 8.24 -2.77 -4.08
N ILE A 160 7.83 -2.97 -2.84
CA ILE A 160 8.57 -2.56 -1.65
C ILE A 160 8.86 -3.81 -0.82
N GLU A 161 10.14 -4.19 -0.75
CA GLU A 161 10.63 -5.31 0.04
C GLU A 161 11.03 -4.80 1.42
N LEU A 162 10.13 -4.88 2.39
CA LEU A 162 10.33 -4.37 3.75
C LEU A 162 11.61 -4.90 4.43
N PRO A 163 12.00 -6.18 4.29
CA PRO A 163 13.24 -6.66 4.90
C PRO A 163 14.50 -5.95 4.41
N LYS A 164 14.51 -5.43 3.17
CA LYS A 164 15.64 -4.70 2.60
C LYS A 164 15.74 -3.24 3.07
N PHE A 165 14.67 -2.70 3.64
CA PHE A 165 14.71 -1.38 4.22
C PHE A 165 15.56 -1.42 5.48
N ARG A 166 16.54 -0.51 5.58
CA ARG A 166 17.37 -0.37 6.77
C ARG A 166 16.71 0.62 7.71
N CYS A 167 16.35 0.17 8.90
CA CYS A 167 15.83 1.06 9.93
C CYS A 167 16.94 2.02 10.42
N TYR A 168 16.56 3.26 10.67
CA TYR A 168 17.44 4.32 11.16
C TYR A 168 16.96 4.75 12.55
N ASP A 169 17.92 4.99 13.43
CA ASP A 169 17.67 5.61 14.74
C ASP A 169 18.14 7.06 14.68
N ASN A 170 17.45 7.87 13.86
CA ASN A 170 17.69 9.30 13.76
C ASN A 170 16.34 10.05 13.86
N ASP A 171 16.44 11.34 14.19
CA ASP A 171 15.26 12.18 14.39
C ASP A 171 14.75 12.80 13.07
N ASP A 172 15.52 12.71 11.98
CA ASP A 172 15.24 13.34 10.68
C ASP A 172 14.83 12.31 9.62
N LEU A 173 13.81 11.47 9.91
CA LEU A 173 13.28 10.54 8.94
C LEU A 173 12.41 11.27 7.91
N THR A 174 12.62 10.98 6.63
CA THR A 174 11.70 11.37 5.55
C THR A 174 10.35 10.67 5.72
N GLU A 175 9.29 11.21 5.13
CA GLU A 175 7.95 10.59 5.23
C GLU A 175 7.95 9.13 4.75
N ILE A 176 8.67 8.82 3.66
CA ILE A 176 8.78 7.43 3.18
C ILE A 176 9.51 6.54 4.18
N GLU A 177 10.58 7.02 4.81
CA GLU A 177 11.31 6.25 5.82
C GLU A 177 10.47 6.00 7.07
N GLN A 178 9.67 6.98 7.52
CA GLN A 178 8.70 6.83 8.61
C GLN A 178 7.70 5.72 8.29
N TRP A 179 7.12 5.71 7.08
CA TRP A 179 6.19 4.69 6.64
C TRP A 179 6.84 3.31 6.54
N LEU A 180 8.02 3.21 5.92
CA LEU A 180 8.70 1.93 5.77
C LEU A 180 9.16 1.36 7.12
N GLN A 181 9.60 2.22 8.03
CA GLN A 181 10.01 1.81 9.37
C GLN A 181 8.81 1.35 10.21
N TYR A 182 7.69 2.06 10.13
CA TYR A 182 6.43 1.67 10.75
C TYR A 182 5.93 0.30 10.23
N LEU A 183 5.87 0.14 8.91
CA LEU A 183 5.38 -1.09 8.28
C LEU A 183 6.31 -2.29 8.50
N LYS A 184 7.61 -2.07 8.53
CA LYS A 184 8.59 -3.12 8.84
C LYS A 184 8.53 -3.54 10.30
N GLY A 185 8.12 -2.63 11.16
CA GLY A 185 8.18 -2.72 12.60
C GLY A 185 9.44 -2.11 13.19
N CYS A 186 9.27 -1.40 14.28
CA CYS A 186 10.33 -0.75 15.05
C CYS A 186 10.10 -0.95 16.54
N ASP A 187 11.08 -0.57 17.36
CA ASP A 187 10.94 -0.54 18.80
C ASP A 187 9.96 0.57 19.24
N GLU A 188 9.49 0.49 20.48
CA GLU A 188 8.49 1.39 21.04
C GLU A 188 8.94 2.87 21.04
N ASN A 189 10.21 3.14 21.33
CA ASN A 189 10.74 4.51 21.36
C ASN A 189 10.71 5.10 19.94
N THR A 190 11.15 4.35 18.96
CA THR A 190 11.12 4.75 17.54
C THR A 190 9.70 4.94 17.05
N LEU A 191 8.77 4.06 17.44
CA LEU A 191 7.35 4.19 17.11
C LEU A 191 6.76 5.48 17.65
N GLU A 192 7.01 5.82 18.91
CA GLU A 192 6.52 7.06 19.51
C GLU A 192 7.12 8.31 18.84
N LYS A 193 8.40 8.27 18.46
CA LYS A 193 9.01 9.33 17.66
C LYS A 193 8.29 9.51 16.32
N ILE A 194 8.08 8.43 15.56
CA ILE A 194 7.36 8.46 14.28
C ILE A 194 5.94 9.01 14.48
N LYS A 195 5.21 8.54 15.48
CA LYS A 195 3.86 9.01 15.80
C LYS A 195 3.81 10.49 16.17
N SER A 196 4.87 11.01 16.79
CA SER A 196 4.97 12.45 17.11
C SER A 196 5.17 13.33 15.87
N GLN A 197 5.85 12.81 14.84
CA GLN A 197 6.16 13.51 13.60
C GLN A 197 5.10 13.33 12.50
N ASN A 198 4.44 12.15 12.47
CA ASN A 198 3.46 11.78 11.45
C ASN A 198 2.09 11.48 12.05
N LYS A 199 1.20 12.45 11.98
CA LYS A 199 -0.16 12.32 12.50
C LYS A 199 -0.99 11.22 11.83
N TYR A 200 -0.67 10.85 10.59
CA TYR A 200 -1.37 9.84 9.83
C TYR A 200 -0.97 8.44 10.29
N ILE A 201 0.31 8.21 10.54
CA ILE A 201 0.80 6.97 11.16
C ILE A 201 0.22 6.84 12.57
N LYS A 202 0.23 7.92 13.35
CA LYS A 202 -0.40 7.93 14.68
C LYS A 202 -1.87 7.53 14.64
N LYS A 203 -2.63 8.09 13.69
CA LYS A 203 -4.06 7.74 13.51
C LYS A 203 -4.23 6.28 13.11
N LEU A 204 -3.42 5.80 12.17
CA LEU A 204 -3.46 4.41 11.72
C LEU A 204 -3.17 3.43 12.86
N ASP A 205 -2.12 3.70 13.63
CA ASP A 205 -1.71 2.89 14.78
C ASP A 205 -2.81 2.79 15.84
N THR A 206 -3.39 3.93 16.20
CA THR A 206 -4.51 3.98 17.16
C THR A 206 -5.73 3.18 16.68
N LEU A 207 -6.06 3.26 15.39
CA LEU A 207 -7.17 2.50 14.82
C LEU A 207 -6.85 1.00 14.79
N ALA A 208 -5.62 0.63 14.43
CA ALA A 208 -5.17 -0.75 14.43
C ALA A 208 -5.27 -1.37 15.83
N GLU A 209 -4.78 -0.68 16.86
CA GLU A 209 -4.92 -1.14 18.27
C GLU A 209 -6.38 -1.39 18.67
N LYS A 210 -7.28 -0.48 18.29
CA LYS A 210 -8.72 -0.63 18.58
C LYS A 210 -9.30 -1.89 17.93
N TYR A 211 -9.04 -2.10 16.63
CA TYR A 211 -9.54 -3.29 15.91
C TYR A 211 -8.95 -4.60 16.44
N TRP A 212 -7.70 -4.60 16.91
CA TRP A 212 -7.07 -5.76 17.53
C TRP A 212 -7.70 -6.13 18.87
N LEU A 213 -8.15 -5.14 19.64
CA LEU A 213 -8.84 -5.37 20.91
C LEU A 213 -10.24 -5.93 20.66
N GLU A 214 -10.95 -5.45 19.64
CA GLU A 214 -12.28 -5.95 19.26
C GLU A 214 -12.23 -7.42 18.79
N GLU A 215 -11.26 -7.78 17.93
CA GLU A 215 -11.08 -9.16 17.44
C GLU A 215 -10.74 -10.19 18.54
N LYS A 216 -10.12 -9.74 19.65
CA LYS A 216 -9.80 -10.64 20.77
C LYS A 216 -10.99 -10.85 21.72
N MET A 217 -12.06 -10.08 21.58
CA MET A 217 -13.24 -10.15 22.43
C MET A 217 -14.40 -10.94 21.77
N GLU A 218 -14.30 -11.26 20.48
CA GLU A 218 -15.18 -12.18 19.76
C GLU A 218 -14.60 -13.62 19.76
#